data_12500b9a9aba2d2f546160fe1afa6de4
#
_entry.id   12500b9a9aba2d2f546160fe1afa6de4
#
_cell.length_a   1.000
_cell.length_b   1.000
_cell.length_c   1.000
_cell.angle_alpha   90.00
_cell.angle_beta   90.00
_cell.angle_gamma   90.00
#
_symmetry.space_group_name_H-M   'P 1'
#
loop_
_entity.id
_entity.type
_entity.pdbx_description
1 polymer ?
#
loop_
_entity_poly.entity_id
_entity_poly.type
_entity_poly.pdbx_seq_one_letter_code
_entity_poly.pdbx_strand_id
1 'polypeptide(L)'
;MNIRPAALSDIPAITRIYRHAVTHGTASFELEAPSEVDMRKRMETLLAGKFPYIVAEIDGAVVGYAYAGPYRARPAYRFSVENSIYVAPEMHRRGIGRVLLKSLIEAATKRGFRLMIAVIGDSNQAGSIGVHKALGFQDAGVFKNVGYKFGRWLDTVHMQLPLGDGARTPPKEL
;
A
#
# COMPACT_ATOMS: atom_id res chain seq x y z
N MET A 1 2.59 -11.25 -16.67
CA MET A 1 2.19 -10.22 -15.69
C MET A 1 2.96 -8.95 -15.99
N ASN A 2 2.25 -7.86 -16.19
CA ASN A 2 2.80 -6.53 -16.46
C ASN A 2 2.53 -5.62 -15.27
N ILE A 3 3.54 -4.82 -14.84
CA ILE A 3 3.37 -3.77 -13.84
C ILE A 3 3.48 -2.43 -14.55
N ARG A 4 2.47 -1.59 -14.41
CA ARG A 4 2.42 -0.28 -15.05
C ARG A 4 1.84 0.79 -14.12
N PRO A 5 2.07 2.07 -14.39
CA PRO A 5 1.33 3.14 -13.74
C PRO A 5 -0.18 2.93 -13.87
N ALA A 6 -0.90 3.22 -12.80
CA ALA A 6 -2.36 3.15 -12.82
C ALA A 6 -2.94 4.32 -13.62
N ALA A 7 -4.03 4.06 -14.33
CA ALA A 7 -4.82 5.05 -15.05
C ALA A 7 -6.23 5.17 -14.46
N LEU A 8 -6.93 6.27 -14.72
CA LEU A 8 -8.31 6.46 -14.23
C LEU A 8 -9.28 5.41 -14.77
N SER A 9 -8.97 4.80 -15.92
CA SER A 9 -9.72 3.66 -16.47
C SER A 9 -9.63 2.38 -15.62
N ASP A 10 -8.65 2.28 -14.71
CA ASP A 10 -8.48 1.13 -13.81
C ASP A 10 -9.38 1.20 -12.56
N ILE A 11 -10.02 2.36 -12.31
CA ILE A 11 -10.84 2.59 -11.11
C ILE A 11 -11.90 1.51 -10.86
N PRO A 12 -12.67 1.01 -11.85
CA PRO A 12 -13.63 -0.05 -11.59
C PRO A 12 -12.99 -1.33 -11.05
N ALA A 13 -11.85 -1.75 -11.60
CA ALA A 13 -11.12 -2.93 -11.12
C ALA A 13 -10.50 -2.71 -9.74
N ILE A 14 -9.86 -1.56 -9.52
CA ILE A 14 -9.28 -1.15 -8.24
C ILE A 14 -10.36 -1.12 -7.15
N THR A 15 -11.51 -0.51 -7.43
CA THR A 15 -12.65 -0.45 -6.50
C THR A 15 -13.18 -1.82 -6.14
N ARG A 16 -13.31 -2.73 -7.12
CA ARG A 16 -13.74 -4.10 -6.89
C ARG A 16 -12.78 -4.85 -5.95
N ILE A 17 -11.47 -4.75 -6.19
CA ILE A 17 -10.43 -5.37 -5.36
C ILE A 17 -10.48 -4.81 -3.94
N TYR A 18 -10.56 -3.49 -3.81
CA TYR A 18 -10.60 -2.84 -2.50
C TYR A 18 -11.88 -3.14 -1.72
N ARG A 19 -13.02 -3.16 -2.39
CA ARG A 19 -14.31 -3.54 -1.78
C ARG A 19 -14.21 -4.91 -1.12
N HIS A 20 -13.64 -5.91 -1.81
CA HIS A 20 -13.44 -7.24 -1.23
C HIS A 20 -12.57 -7.18 0.04
N ALA A 21 -11.46 -6.43 0.01
CA ALA A 21 -10.57 -6.27 1.17
C ALA A 21 -11.30 -5.61 2.35
N VAL A 22 -12.18 -4.63 2.09
CA VAL A 22 -12.97 -3.96 3.14
C VAL A 22 -14.03 -4.90 3.71
N THR A 23 -14.77 -5.59 2.85
CA THR A 23 -15.95 -6.35 3.30
C THR A 23 -15.63 -7.73 3.86
N HIS A 24 -14.47 -8.33 3.50
CA HIS A 24 -14.10 -9.69 3.90
C HIS A 24 -12.77 -9.80 4.63
N GLY A 25 -12.00 -8.71 4.70
CA GLY A 25 -10.65 -8.75 5.25
C GLY A 25 -10.37 -7.68 6.32
N THR A 26 -9.22 -7.84 6.95
CA THR A 26 -8.69 -6.92 7.96
C THR A 26 -7.52 -6.08 7.44
N ALA A 27 -7.17 -6.19 6.17
CA ALA A 27 -6.14 -5.38 5.53
C ALA A 27 -6.53 -3.89 5.43
N SER A 28 -7.81 -3.58 5.52
CA SER A 28 -8.35 -2.23 5.68
C SER A 28 -9.23 -2.15 6.92
N PHE A 29 -9.12 -1.05 7.65
CA PHE A 29 -9.99 -0.77 8.81
C PHE A 29 -11.23 0.04 8.43
N GLU A 30 -11.46 0.32 7.15
CA GLU A 30 -12.74 0.85 6.68
C GLU A 30 -13.85 -0.18 6.94
N LEU A 31 -15.00 0.30 7.38
CA LEU A 31 -16.17 -0.54 7.67
C LEU A 31 -17.09 -0.65 6.45
N GLU A 32 -17.14 0.39 5.64
CA GLU A 32 -17.91 0.47 4.40
C GLU A 32 -16.99 0.66 3.20
N ALA A 33 -17.25 -0.08 2.13
CA ALA A 33 -16.45 0.04 0.94
C ALA A 33 -16.75 1.35 0.19
N PRO A 34 -15.73 2.13 -0.21
CA PRO A 34 -15.93 3.35 -0.95
C PRO A 34 -16.52 3.10 -2.35
N SER A 35 -17.19 4.12 -2.88
CA SER A 35 -17.67 4.13 -4.27
C SER A 35 -16.51 4.30 -5.25
N GLU A 36 -16.77 4.07 -6.56
CA GLU A 36 -15.79 4.39 -7.61
C GLU A 36 -15.46 5.87 -7.67
N VAL A 37 -16.42 6.75 -7.35
CA VAL A 37 -16.21 8.19 -7.28
C VAL A 37 -15.22 8.54 -6.17
N ASP A 38 -15.35 7.93 -4.99
CA ASP A 38 -14.42 8.14 -3.89
C ASP A 38 -13.03 7.61 -4.20
N MET A 39 -12.95 6.41 -4.80
CA MET A 39 -11.67 5.81 -5.20
C MET A 39 -10.97 6.64 -6.27
N ARG A 40 -11.71 7.19 -7.24
CA ARG A 40 -11.18 8.12 -8.23
C ARG A 40 -10.59 9.36 -7.57
N LYS A 41 -11.32 10.00 -6.69
CA LYS A 41 -10.88 11.20 -5.97
C LYS A 41 -9.61 10.94 -5.14
N ARG A 42 -9.56 9.79 -4.45
CA ARG A 42 -8.36 9.36 -3.70
C ARG A 42 -7.15 9.20 -4.63
N MET A 43 -7.33 8.52 -5.75
CA MET A 43 -6.28 8.30 -6.75
C MET A 43 -5.80 9.62 -7.36
N GLU A 44 -6.71 10.49 -7.78
CA GLU A 44 -6.38 11.82 -8.33
C GLU A 44 -5.57 12.65 -7.34
N THR A 45 -5.94 12.63 -6.06
CA THR A 45 -5.20 13.33 -4.99
C THR A 45 -3.77 12.81 -4.86
N LEU A 46 -3.57 11.49 -4.90
CA LEU A 46 -2.24 10.89 -4.82
C LEU A 46 -1.40 11.21 -6.07
N LEU A 47 -2.00 11.12 -7.24
CA LEU A 47 -1.32 11.44 -8.52
C LEU A 47 -0.95 12.93 -8.62
N ALA A 48 -1.82 13.84 -8.17
CA ALA A 48 -1.52 15.28 -8.09
C ALA A 48 -0.35 15.56 -7.15
N GLY A 49 -0.25 14.82 -6.03
CA GLY A 49 0.90 14.83 -5.12
C GLY A 49 2.13 14.09 -5.65
N LYS A 50 2.07 13.58 -6.89
CA LYS A 50 3.12 12.80 -7.55
C LYS A 50 3.52 11.52 -6.79
N PHE A 51 2.64 10.97 -5.99
CA PHE A 51 2.85 9.68 -5.34
C PHE A 51 2.71 8.53 -6.34
N PRO A 52 3.56 7.49 -6.26
CA PRO A 52 3.46 6.36 -7.16
C PRO A 52 2.17 5.56 -6.90
N TYR A 53 1.46 5.26 -7.98
CA TYR A 53 0.27 4.42 -8.01
C TYR A 53 0.40 3.46 -9.20
N ILE A 54 0.41 2.15 -8.95
CA ILE A 54 0.69 1.12 -9.95
C ILE A 54 -0.34 -0.01 -9.89
N VAL A 55 -0.51 -0.69 -11.01
CA VAL A 55 -1.35 -1.88 -11.14
C VAL A 55 -0.55 -3.06 -11.65
N ALA A 56 -0.96 -4.26 -11.25
CA ALA A 56 -0.54 -5.52 -11.85
C ALA A 56 -1.63 -5.99 -12.82
N GLU A 57 -1.24 -6.26 -14.06
CA GLU A 57 -2.12 -6.69 -15.15
C GLU A 57 -1.70 -8.08 -15.65
N ILE A 58 -2.66 -8.97 -15.81
CA ILE A 58 -2.50 -10.30 -16.43
C ILE A 58 -3.61 -10.43 -17.48
N ASP A 59 -3.24 -10.76 -18.71
CA ASP A 59 -4.15 -10.97 -19.83
C ASP A 59 -5.17 -9.81 -20.03
N GLY A 60 -4.66 -8.57 -19.87
CA GLY A 60 -5.47 -7.35 -19.98
C GLY A 60 -6.35 -7.01 -18.78
N ALA A 61 -6.37 -7.85 -17.73
CA ALA A 61 -7.16 -7.61 -16.53
C ALA A 61 -6.27 -7.11 -15.37
N VAL A 62 -6.72 -6.08 -14.67
CA VAL A 62 -6.09 -5.62 -13.43
C VAL A 62 -6.41 -6.62 -12.31
N VAL A 63 -5.36 -7.24 -11.77
CA VAL A 63 -5.43 -8.31 -10.74
C VAL A 63 -4.88 -7.86 -9.38
N GLY A 64 -4.33 -6.68 -9.30
CA GLY A 64 -3.85 -6.08 -8.05
C GLY A 64 -3.35 -4.67 -8.28
N TYR A 65 -3.19 -3.93 -7.22
CA TYR A 65 -2.66 -2.57 -7.27
C TYR A 65 -1.90 -2.23 -5.99
N ALA A 66 -1.04 -1.23 -6.10
CA ALA A 66 -0.31 -0.68 -4.96
C ALA A 66 -0.10 0.82 -5.14
N TYR A 67 -0.04 1.54 -4.05
CA TYR A 67 0.32 2.95 -4.05
C TYR A 67 1.12 3.30 -2.80
N ALA A 68 1.89 4.38 -2.88
CA ALA A 68 2.42 5.06 -1.73
C ALA A 68 1.63 6.35 -1.52
N GLY A 69 1.40 6.71 -0.27
CA GLY A 69 0.76 7.96 0.11
C GLY A 69 1.55 8.65 1.21
N PRO A 70 1.20 9.90 1.59
CA PRO A 70 1.86 10.60 2.68
C PRO A 70 1.65 9.85 4.00
N TYR A 71 2.73 9.59 4.74
CA TYR A 71 2.62 8.92 6.05
C TYR A 71 1.84 9.77 7.06
N ARG A 72 2.10 11.08 7.10
CA ARG A 72 1.44 12.05 7.99
C ARG A 72 1.40 13.41 7.32
N ALA A 73 0.41 14.22 7.68
CA ALA A 73 0.18 15.52 7.04
C ALA A 73 1.19 16.62 7.41
N ARG A 74 1.94 16.49 8.52
CA ARG A 74 2.89 17.52 8.94
C ARG A 74 4.11 17.56 8.01
N PRO A 75 4.62 18.75 7.61
CA PRO A 75 5.68 18.90 6.60
C PRO A 75 6.98 18.13 6.87
N ALA A 76 7.34 17.94 8.15
CA ALA A 76 8.56 17.18 8.51
C ALA A 76 8.50 15.71 8.05
N TYR A 77 7.30 15.14 7.79
CA TYR A 77 7.13 13.79 7.29
C TYR A 77 7.16 13.67 5.75
N ARG A 78 7.37 14.75 5.00
CA ARG A 78 7.25 14.79 3.53
C ARG A 78 8.11 13.77 2.78
N PHE A 79 9.19 13.28 3.38
CA PHE A 79 10.05 12.25 2.79
C PHE A 79 9.69 10.82 3.20
N SER A 80 8.66 10.65 4.01
CA SER A 80 8.16 9.35 4.46
C SER A 80 6.82 9.04 3.80
N VAL A 81 6.69 7.82 3.28
CA VAL A 81 5.47 7.34 2.65
C VAL A 81 4.95 6.09 3.34
N GLU A 82 3.63 5.91 3.33
CA GLU A 82 2.97 4.67 3.70
C GLU A 82 2.57 3.92 2.44
N ASN A 83 2.83 2.61 2.39
CA ASN A 83 2.40 1.76 1.29
C ASN A 83 1.03 1.13 1.54
N SER A 84 0.30 0.90 0.45
CA SER A 84 -0.91 0.09 0.43
C SER A 84 -0.86 -0.87 -0.75
N ILE A 85 -1.20 -2.14 -0.52
CA ILE A 85 -1.14 -3.19 -1.54
C ILE A 85 -2.38 -4.06 -1.41
N TYR A 86 -3.06 -4.26 -2.53
CA TYR A 86 -4.24 -5.11 -2.61
C TYR A 86 -4.16 -5.99 -3.85
N VAL A 87 -4.50 -7.26 -3.70
CA VAL A 87 -4.52 -8.25 -4.77
C VAL A 87 -5.91 -8.89 -4.80
N ALA A 88 -6.42 -9.13 -6.00
CA ALA A 88 -7.69 -9.81 -6.19
C ALA A 88 -7.68 -11.19 -5.48
N PRO A 89 -8.74 -11.58 -4.75
CA PRO A 89 -8.72 -12.76 -3.90
C PRO A 89 -8.39 -14.06 -4.66
N GLU A 90 -8.90 -14.20 -5.88
CA GLU A 90 -8.66 -15.34 -6.78
C GLU A 90 -7.20 -15.42 -7.27
N MET A 91 -6.42 -14.35 -7.04
CA MET A 91 -5.04 -14.23 -7.49
C MET A 91 -4.03 -14.24 -6.32
N HIS A 92 -4.51 -14.52 -5.11
CA HIS A 92 -3.63 -14.64 -3.95
C HIS A 92 -2.63 -15.80 -4.11
N ARG A 93 -1.50 -15.72 -3.38
CA ARG A 93 -0.42 -16.74 -3.33
C ARG A 93 0.29 -17.01 -4.67
N ARG A 94 0.14 -16.13 -5.65
CA ARG A 94 0.84 -16.15 -6.95
C ARG A 94 2.03 -15.19 -7.03
N GLY A 95 2.48 -14.64 -5.90
CA GLY A 95 3.62 -13.72 -5.85
C GLY A 95 3.32 -12.29 -6.28
N ILE A 96 2.09 -11.96 -6.68
CA ILE A 96 1.71 -10.64 -7.22
C ILE A 96 1.99 -9.52 -6.22
N GLY A 97 1.61 -9.69 -4.95
CA GLY A 97 1.87 -8.70 -3.91
C GLY A 97 3.35 -8.38 -3.72
N ARG A 98 4.24 -9.40 -3.85
CA ARG A 98 5.69 -9.21 -3.77
C ARG A 98 6.22 -8.38 -4.95
N VAL A 99 5.74 -8.64 -6.15
CA VAL A 99 6.17 -7.90 -7.36
C VAL A 99 5.65 -6.46 -7.29
N LEU A 100 4.38 -6.25 -6.90
CA LEU A 100 3.82 -4.91 -6.69
C LEU A 100 4.63 -4.12 -5.65
N LEU A 101 4.91 -4.71 -4.48
CA LEU A 101 5.68 -4.02 -3.44
C LEU A 101 7.09 -3.69 -3.91
N LYS A 102 7.78 -4.62 -4.60
CA LYS A 102 9.11 -4.35 -5.16
C LYS A 102 9.08 -3.17 -6.13
N SER A 103 8.16 -3.16 -7.07
CA SER A 103 8.01 -2.07 -8.04
C SER A 103 7.63 -0.74 -7.38
N LEU A 104 6.82 -0.79 -6.32
CA LEU A 104 6.45 0.41 -5.55
C LEU A 104 7.65 0.99 -4.79
N ILE A 105 8.50 0.15 -4.19
CA ILE A 105 9.75 0.54 -3.53
C ILE A 105 10.66 1.27 -4.53
N GLU A 106 10.85 0.68 -5.72
CA GLU A 106 11.68 1.27 -6.79
C GLU A 106 11.12 2.64 -7.23
N ALA A 107 9.81 2.71 -7.46
CA ALA A 107 9.15 3.96 -7.86
C ALA A 107 9.24 5.04 -6.77
N ALA A 108 9.01 4.70 -5.51
CA ALA A 108 9.12 5.63 -4.38
C ALA A 108 10.57 6.11 -4.18
N THR A 109 11.55 5.21 -4.30
CA THR A 109 12.97 5.55 -4.22
C THR A 109 13.38 6.52 -5.33
N LYS A 110 12.95 6.26 -6.58
CA LYS A 110 13.20 7.13 -7.73
C LYS A 110 12.59 8.52 -7.56
N ARG A 111 11.48 8.62 -6.83
CA ARG A 111 10.83 9.90 -6.50
C ARG A 111 11.57 10.69 -5.41
N GLY A 112 12.57 10.12 -4.74
CA GLY A 112 13.33 10.79 -3.69
C GLY A 112 12.79 10.56 -2.27
N PHE A 113 11.77 9.73 -2.07
CA PHE A 113 11.34 9.34 -0.73
C PHE A 113 12.45 8.58 0.00
N ARG A 114 12.51 8.71 1.31
CA ARG A 114 13.61 8.21 2.14
C ARG A 114 13.20 7.10 3.11
N LEU A 115 11.92 6.97 3.36
CA LEU A 115 11.38 5.94 4.25
C LEU A 115 10.03 5.45 3.71
N MET A 116 9.86 4.15 3.63
CA MET A 116 8.56 3.53 3.40
C MET A 116 8.09 2.82 4.66
N ILE A 117 6.87 3.11 5.07
CA ILE A 117 6.23 2.55 6.24
C ILE A 117 5.11 1.63 5.77
N ALA A 118 4.99 0.48 6.41
CA ALA A 118 3.87 -0.41 6.27
C ALA A 118 3.07 -0.43 7.57
N VAL A 119 1.77 -0.19 7.47
CA VAL A 119 0.80 -0.37 8.56
C VAL A 119 -0.09 -1.55 8.17
N ILE A 120 0.21 -2.71 8.72
CA ILE A 120 -0.47 -3.96 8.37
C ILE A 120 -1.59 -4.20 9.38
N GLY A 121 -2.81 -4.18 8.91
CA GLY A 121 -3.99 -4.44 9.74
C GLY A 121 -4.07 -5.92 10.12
N ASP A 122 -4.17 -6.18 11.44
CA ASP A 122 -4.21 -7.50 12.06
C ASP A 122 -2.86 -8.25 12.07
N SER A 123 -2.39 -8.59 13.29
CA SER A 123 -1.17 -9.40 13.48
C SER A 123 -1.24 -10.80 12.86
N ASN A 124 -2.44 -11.28 12.51
CA ASN A 124 -2.64 -12.56 11.83
C ASN A 124 -2.40 -12.50 10.30
N GLN A 125 -2.11 -11.34 9.74
CA GLN A 125 -1.80 -11.16 8.30
C GLN A 125 -0.39 -11.64 7.96
N ALA A 126 -0.10 -12.91 8.24
CA ALA A 126 1.22 -13.52 8.01
C ALA A 126 1.72 -13.37 6.57
N GLY A 127 0.81 -13.39 5.59
CA GLY A 127 1.13 -13.20 4.17
C GLY A 127 1.69 -11.80 3.88
N SER A 128 1.02 -10.76 4.38
CA SER A 128 1.48 -9.38 4.21
C SER A 128 2.79 -9.13 4.96
N ILE A 129 2.88 -9.54 6.23
CA ILE A 129 4.10 -9.44 7.04
C ILE A 129 5.26 -10.14 6.33
N GLY A 130 5.04 -11.37 5.84
CA GLY A 130 6.07 -12.15 5.14
C GLY A 130 6.55 -11.49 3.85
N VAL A 131 5.67 -10.89 3.06
CA VAL A 131 6.05 -10.15 1.84
C VAL A 131 6.92 -8.94 2.18
N HIS A 132 6.56 -8.16 3.19
CA HIS A 132 7.35 -7.01 3.62
C HIS A 132 8.71 -7.44 4.17
N LYS A 133 8.79 -8.45 5.03
CA LYS A 133 10.06 -9.01 5.54
C LYS A 133 10.96 -9.49 4.40
N ALA A 134 10.40 -10.20 3.42
CA ALA A 134 11.16 -10.72 2.27
C ALA A 134 11.75 -9.62 1.37
N LEU A 135 11.25 -8.37 1.47
CA LEU A 135 11.75 -7.21 0.75
C LEU A 135 12.54 -6.24 1.64
N GLY A 136 12.95 -6.69 2.83
CA GLY A 136 13.88 -5.97 3.70
C GLY A 136 13.23 -5.02 4.71
N PHE A 137 11.91 -5.01 4.82
CA PHE A 137 11.26 -4.25 5.90
C PHE A 137 11.63 -4.80 7.27
N GLN A 138 11.90 -3.91 8.18
CA GLN A 138 12.21 -4.19 9.59
C GLN A 138 10.97 -3.94 10.46
N ASP A 139 10.81 -4.75 11.50
CA ASP A 139 9.74 -4.55 12.49
C ASP A 139 9.95 -3.22 13.23
N ALA A 140 8.89 -2.41 13.33
CA ALA A 140 8.91 -1.12 14.01
C ALA A 140 7.96 -1.08 15.22
N GLY A 141 7.18 -2.12 15.43
CA GLY A 141 6.31 -2.27 16.59
C GLY A 141 4.91 -2.75 16.25
N VAL A 142 4.13 -2.97 17.29
CA VAL A 142 2.72 -3.43 17.19
C VAL A 142 1.86 -2.58 18.11
N PHE A 143 0.81 -1.99 17.57
CA PHE A 143 -0.25 -1.39 18.39
C PHE A 143 -1.33 -2.43 18.61
N LYS A 144 -1.53 -2.79 19.88
CA LYS A 144 -2.53 -3.77 20.26
C LYS A 144 -3.91 -3.14 20.37
N ASN A 145 -4.92 -3.86 19.88
CA ASN A 145 -6.34 -3.51 20.06
C ASN A 145 -6.68 -2.09 19.59
N VAL A 146 -6.10 -1.65 18.48
CA VAL A 146 -6.22 -0.27 17.99
C VAL A 146 -7.44 -0.05 17.09
N GLY A 147 -7.97 -1.13 16.49
CA GLY A 147 -9.17 -1.08 15.64
C GLY A 147 -10.21 -2.12 16.07
N TYR A 148 -11.49 -1.85 15.76
CA TYR A 148 -12.57 -2.81 16.02
C TYR A 148 -13.34 -3.10 14.73
N LYS A 149 -13.32 -4.37 14.29
CA LYS A 149 -13.98 -4.81 13.05
C LYS A 149 -14.38 -6.29 13.14
N PHE A 150 -15.49 -6.64 12.52
CA PHE A 150 -16.03 -8.01 12.55
C PHE A 150 -16.20 -8.57 13.98
N GLY A 151 -16.65 -7.72 14.91
CA GLY A 151 -16.94 -8.14 16.28
C GLY A 151 -15.68 -8.39 17.15
N ARG A 152 -14.49 -7.98 16.71
CA ARG A 152 -13.24 -8.19 17.47
C ARG A 152 -12.28 -7.01 17.38
N TRP A 153 -11.43 -6.87 18.38
CA TRP A 153 -10.32 -5.94 18.39
C TRP A 153 -9.19 -6.42 17.47
N LEU A 154 -8.59 -5.51 16.77
CA LEU A 154 -7.51 -5.75 15.81
C LEU A 154 -6.27 -4.96 16.19
N ASP A 155 -5.12 -5.59 15.95
CA ASP A 155 -3.81 -4.95 16.08
C ASP A 155 -3.43 -4.25 14.77
N THR A 156 -2.40 -3.39 14.80
CA THR A 156 -1.62 -3.02 13.62
C THR A 156 -0.15 -3.34 13.82
N VAL A 157 0.43 -4.04 12.84
CA VAL A 157 1.87 -4.31 12.78
C VAL A 157 2.51 -3.22 11.94
N HIS A 158 3.49 -2.54 12.52
CA HIS A 158 4.24 -1.48 11.85
C HIS A 158 5.60 -2.01 11.42
N MET A 159 5.93 -1.77 10.17
CA MET A 159 7.23 -2.12 9.59
C MET A 159 7.75 -0.93 8.80
N GLN A 160 9.07 -0.86 8.60
CA GLN A 160 9.70 0.22 7.86
C GLN A 160 10.85 -0.26 6.99
N LEU A 161 11.06 0.45 5.88
CA LEU A 161 12.16 0.22 4.95
C LEU A 161 12.81 1.56 4.59
N PRO A 162 14.10 1.79 4.89
CA PRO A 162 14.85 2.91 4.34
C PRO A 162 14.91 2.82 2.81
N LEU A 163 14.64 3.93 2.12
CA LEU A 163 14.69 4.03 0.66
C LEU A 163 15.94 4.81 0.21
N GLY A 164 16.64 4.31 -0.81
CA GLY A 164 17.86 4.95 -1.31
C GLY A 164 18.89 5.12 -0.21
N ASP A 165 19.32 6.37 0.02
CA ASP A 165 20.29 6.67 1.09
C ASP A 165 19.67 6.67 2.50
N GLY A 166 18.37 6.57 2.63
CA GLY A 166 17.69 6.60 3.93
C GLY A 166 18.04 7.87 4.70
N ALA A 167 18.47 7.73 5.95
CA ALA A 167 18.88 8.84 6.83
C ALA A 167 20.37 9.18 6.74
N ARG A 168 21.14 8.55 5.85
CA ARG A 168 22.60 8.74 5.77
C ARG A 168 23.00 10.10 5.20
N THR A 169 22.14 10.71 4.40
CA THR A 169 22.38 12.02 3.78
C THR A 169 21.13 12.89 3.93
N PRO A 170 21.27 14.24 3.98
CA PRO A 170 20.12 15.12 3.88
C PRO A 170 19.30 14.82 2.61
N PRO A 171 17.95 14.84 2.68
CA PRO A 171 17.13 14.65 1.50
C PRO A 171 17.24 15.88 0.58
N LYS A 172 17.18 15.64 -0.73
CA LYS A 172 16.92 16.71 -1.70
C LYS A 172 15.42 17.01 -1.72
N GLU A 173 15.05 18.23 -2.12
CA GLU A 173 13.62 18.55 -2.31
C GLU A 173 12.95 17.62 -3.36
N LEU A 174 11.66 17.31 -3.16
CA LEU A 174 10.87 16.37 -3.97
C LEU A 174 10.33 17.01 -5.25
#